data_2c0bfefc3e2821d4e22c897f6e2d6e5b
#
_entry.id   2c0bfefc3e2821d4e22c897f6e2d6e5b
#
_cell.length_a   1.000
_cell.length_b   1.000
_cell.length_c   1.000
_cell.angle_alpha   90.00
_cell.angle_beta   90.00
_cell.angle_gamma   90.00
#
_symmetry.space_group_name_H-M   'P 1'
#
loop_
_entity.id
_entity.type
_entity.pdbx_description
1 polymer ?
#
loop_
_entity_poly.entity_id
_entity_poly.type
_entity_poly.pdbx_seq_one_letter_code
_entity_poly.pdbx_strand_id
1 'polypeptide(L)'
;LLITGKIINADEAKMIGLVNEIFDGKELLDAGINDWIEKNILPKSASSLRYSVKAARIKLNHLITSFLPQLETMYVNQLMQTHDANEGIQSFLEKRKPVWMNY
;
A
#
# COMPACT_ATOMS: atom_id res chain seq x y z
N LEU A 1 0.89 -5.38 10.32
CA LEU A 1 0.40 -5.86 9.02
C LEU A 1 1.50 -6.60 8.26
N LEU A 2 2.61 -5.93 7.89
CA LEU A 2 3.67 -6.53 7.05
C LEU A 2 4.31 -7.78 7.66
N ILE A 3 4.57 -7.79 8.97
CA ILE A 3 5.23 -8.93 9.65
C ILE A 3 4.24 -10.08 9.91
N THR A 4 3.00 -9.75 10.27
CA THR A 4 2.02 -10.75 10.71
C THR A 4 1.11 -11.27 9.59
N GLY A 5 1.11 -10.62 8.43
CA GLY A 5 0.17 -10.91 7.34
C GLY A 5 -1.31 -10.72 7.72
N LYS A 6 -1.61 -9.99 8.82
CA LYS A 6 -2.99 -9.80 9.28
C LYS A 6 -3.82 -9.10 8.22
N ILE A 7 -4.93 -9.70 7.86
CA ILE A 7 -5.98 -9.06 7.05
C ILE A 7 -6.80 -8.15 7.98
N ILE A 8 -7.04 -6.92 7.55
CA ILE A 8 -7.87 -5.94 8.26
C ILE A 8 -9.08 -5.58 7.40
N ASN A 9 -10.20 -5.25 8.04
CA ASN A 9 -11.39 -4.73 7.37
C ASN A 9 -11.31 -3.20 7.19
N ALA A 10 -12.32 -2.61 6.54
CA ALA A 10 -12.34 -1.18 6.23
C ALA A 10 -12.37 -0.31 7.51
N ASP A 11 -13.13 -0.72 8.53
CA ASP A 11 -13.22 0.01 9.81
C ASP A 11 -11.90 0.01 10.56
N GLU A 12 -11.22 -1.14 10.63
CA GLU A 12 -9.88 -1.22 11.21
C GLU A 12 -8.89 -0.35 10.42
N ALA A 13 -8.98 -0.34 9.08
CA ALA A 13 -8.13 0.49 8.24
C ALA A 13 -8.35 2.00 8.49
N LYS A 14 -9.60 2.42 8.68
CA LYS A 14 -9.93 3.80 9.07
C LYS A 14 -9.43 4.14 10.46
N MET A 15 -9.63 3.26 11.42
CA MET A 15 -9.22 3.45 12.81
C MET A 15 -7.71 3.65 12.95
N ILE A 16 -6.91 2.92 12.17
CA ILE A 16 -5.43 3.06 12.18
C ILE A 16 -4.90 4.13 11.22
N GLY A 17 -5.78 4.89 10.56
CA GLY A 17 -5.40 5.98 9.65
C GLY A 17 -4.84 5.53 8.29
N LEU A 18 -5.06 4.27 7.89
CA LEU A 18 -4.65 3.76 6.58
C LEU A 18 -5.55 4.30 5.46
N VAL A 19 -6.83 4.53 5.75
CA VAL A 19 -7.80 5.18 4.86
C VAL A 19 -8.48 6.33 5.58
N ASN A 20 -8.89 7.36 4.84
CA ASN A 20 -9.49 8.57 5.40
C ASN A 20 -10.98 8.41 5.64
N GLU A 21 -11.71 7.85 4.68
CA GLU A 21 -13.15 7.64 4.73
C GLU A 21 -13.54 6.27 4.16
N ILE A 22 -14.71 5.79 4.55
CA ILE A 22 -15.33 4.54 4.08
C ILE A 22 -16.73 4.89 3.58
N PHE A 23 -17.15 4.19 2.52
CA PHE A 23 -18.45 4.41 1.89
C PHE A 23 -19.11 3.06 1.59
N ASP A 24 -20.43 3.02 1.73
CA ASP A 24 -21.23 1.82 1.43
C ASP A 24 -21.52 1.74 -0.08
N GLY A 25 -20.52 1.24 -0.82
CA GLY A 25 -20.63 1.01 -2.25
C GLY A 25 -20.05 2.12 -3.12
N LYS A 26 -19.97 1.81 -4.41
CA LYS A 26 -19.28 2.64 -5.39
C LYS A 26 -19.95 4.00 -5.61
N GLU A 27 -21.28 4.05 -5.65
CA GLU A 27 -22.01 5.28 -5.92
C GLU A 27 -21.79 6.34 -4.82
N LEU A 28 -21.83 5.90 -3.54
CA LEU A 28 -21.56 6.78 -2.41
C LEU A 28 -20.08 7.20 -2.35
N LEU A 29 -19.17 6.30 -2.74
CA LEU A 29 -17.76 6.63 -2.85
C LEU A 29 -17.53 7.71 -3.91
N ASP A 30 -18.09 7.54 -5.11
CA ASP A 30 -17.94 8.50 -6.22
C ASP A 30 -18.54 9.87 -5.85
N ALA A 31 -19.73 9.89 -5.21
CA ALA A 31 -20.35 11.11 -4.71
C ALA A 31 -19.51 11.79 -3.61
N GLY A 32 -19.00 11.03 -2.66
CA GLY A 32 -18.14 11.53 -1.57
C GLY A 32 -16.82 12.10 -2.08
N ILE A 33 -16.21 11.47 -3.06
CA ILE A 33 -14.98 11.97 -3.71
C ILE A 33 -15.26 13.30 -4.41
N ASN A 34 -16.34 13.39 -5.19
CA ASN A 34 -16.70 14.61 -5.90
C ASN A 34 -16.98 15.77 -4.94
N ASP A 35 -17.78 15.54 -3.90
CA ASP A 35 -18.07 16.54 -2.87
C ASP A 35 -16.77 17.01 -2.17
N TRP A 36 -15.88 16.08 -1.85
CA TRP A 36 -14.59 16.42 -1.24
C TRP A 36 -13.71 17.27 -2.16
N ILE A 37 -13.66 16.93 -3.46
CA ILE A 37 -12.91 17.68 -4.48
C ILE A 37 -13.49 19.08 -4.62
N GLU A 38 -14.79 19.21 -4.75
CA GLU A 38 -15.47 20.52 -4.88
C GLU A 38 -15.19 21.42 -3.68
N LYS A 39 -15.24 20.89 -2.47
CA LYS A 39 -15.02 21.64 -1.24
C LYS A 39 -13.55 21.98 -0.97
N ASN A 40 -12.65 21.05 -1.26
CA ASN A 40 -11.27 21.14 -0.76
C ASN A 40 -10.24 21.46 -1.84
N ILE A 41 -10.52 21.16 -3.10
CA ILE A 41 -9.55 21.30 -4.20
C ILE A 41 -9.92 22.45 -5.14
N LEU A 42 -11.14 22.45 -5.68
CA LEU A 42 -11.55 23.41 -6.71
C LEU A 42 -11.46 24.89 -6.26
N PRO A 43 -11.69 25.25 -4.99
CA PRO A 43 -11.54 26.65 -4.56
C PRO A 43 -10.09 27.12 -4.47
N LYS A 44 -9.11 26.26 -4.64
CA LYS A 44 -7.69 26.59 -4.43
C LYS A 44 -6.94 26.82 -5.75
N SER A 45 -5.88 27.61 -5.69
CA SER A 45 -4.98 27.82 -6.82
C SER A 45 -4.33 26.52 -7.26
N ALA A 46 -4.49 26.12 -8.53
CA ALA A 46 -3.89 24.91 -9.08
C ALA A 46 -2.35 24.93 -9.02
N SER A 47 -1.72 26.10 -9.14
CA SER A 47 -0.26 26.23 -8.97
C SER A 47 0.15 25.95 -7.52
N SER A 48 -0.53 26.57 -6.55
CA SER A 48 -0.25 26.34 -5.12
C SER A 48 -0.42 24.87 -4.75
N LEU A 49 -1.50 24.22 -5.20
CA LEU A 49 -1.71 22.80 -4.97
C LEU A 49 -0.57 21.94 -5.54
N ARG A 50 -0.14 22.19 -6.78
CA ARG A 50 0.97 21.45 -7.39
C ARG A 50 2.26 21.56 -6.58
N TYR A 51 2.60 22.76 -6.12
CA TYR A 51 3.81 22.96 -5.32
C TYR A 51 3.68 22.36 -3.91
N SER A 52 2.51 22.45 -3.27
CA SER A 52 2.26 21.81 -1.98
C SER A 52 2.39 20.30 -2.06
N VAL A 53 1.78 19.65 -3.07
CA VAL A 53 1.92 18.22 -3.30
C VAL A 53 3.36 17.83 -3.61
N LYS A 54 4.06 18.62 -4.43
CA LYS A 54 5.48 18.39 -4.73
C LYS A 54 6.32 18.44 -3.45
N ALA A 55 6.13 19.45 -2.62
CA ALA A 55 6.82 19.60 -1.34
C ALA A 55 6.54 18.45 -0.38
N ALA A 56 5.26 18.08 -0.21
CA ALA A 56 4.85 16.97 0.66
C ALA A 56 5.43 15.62 0.21
N ARG A 57 5.64 15.43 -1.08
CA ARG A 57 6.15 14.17 -1.67
C ARG A 57 7.67 14.08 -1.77
N ILE A 58 8.44 15.11 -1.44
CA ILE A 58 9.91 15.10 -1.58
C ILE A 58 10.51 13.88 -0.88
N LYS A 59 10.16 13.67 0.40
CA LYS A 59 10.68 12.54 1.19
C LYS A 59 10.22 11.20 0.62
N LEU A 60 8.95 11.06 0.27
CA LEU A 60 8.40 9.83 -0.30
C LEU A 60 9.07 9.49 -1.63
N ASN A 61 9.21 10.47 -2.53
CA ASN A 61 9.88 10.27 -3.80
C ASN A 61 11.34 9.84 -3.61
N HIS A 62 12.06 10.45 -2.67
CA HIS A 62 13.43 10.05 -2.34
C HIS A 62 13.48 8.60 -1.83
N LEU A 63 12.57 8.20 -0.95
CA LEU A 63 12.49 6.82 -0.46
C LEU A 63 12.22 5.84 -1.61
N ILE A 64 11.26 6.14 -2.48
CA ILE A 64 10.93 5.28 -3.62
C ILE A 64 12.13 5.16 -4.57
N THR A 65 12.73 6.27 -4.97
CA THR A 65 13.83 6.23 -5.95
C THR A 65 15.12 5.63 -5.41
N SER A 66 15.40 5.80 -4.12
CA SER A 66 16.67 5.37 -3.52
C SER A 66 16.60 3.98 -2.88
N PHE A 67 15.47 3.60 -2.28
CA PHE A 67 15.37 2.37 -1.50
C PHE A 67 14.54 1.28 -2.17
N LEU A 68 13.56 1.60 -3.00
CA LEU A 68 12.76 0.58 -3.68
C LEU A 68 13.61 -0.38 -4.51
N PRO A 69 14.60 0.06 -5.31
CA PRO A 69 15.47 -0.86 -6.05
C PRO A 69 16.27 -1.81 -5.15
N GLN A 70 16.64 -1.36 -3.94
CA GLN A 70 17.34 -2.22 -2.97
C GLN A 70 16.39 -3.28 -2.40
N LEU A 71 15.14 -2.91 -2.11
CA LEU A 71 14.12 -3.85 -1.64
C LEU A 71 13.76 -4.88 -2.73
N GLU A 72 13.65 -4.45 -3.97
CA GLU A 72 13.42 -5.34 -5.11
C GLU A 72 14.58 -6.34 -5.28
N THR A 73 15.82 -5.87 -5.19
CA THR A 73 17.00 -6.72 -5.24
C THR A 73 17.01 -7.73 -4.09
N MET A 74 16.70 -7.30 -2.86
CA MET A 74 16.61 -8.17 -1.70
C MET A 74 15.49 -9.21 -1.88
N TYR A 75 14.33 -8.80 -2.39
CA TYR A 75 13.23 -9.72 -2.65
C TYR A 75 13.59 -10.76 -3.72
N VAL A 76 14.03 -10.32 -4.91
CA VAL A 76 14.27 -11.20 -6.05
C VAL A 76 15.53 -12.04 -5.88
N ASN A 77 16.64 -11.43 -5.43
CA ASN A 77 17.96 -12.07 -5.44
C ASN A 77 18.34 -12.71 -4.10
N GLN A 78 17.56 -12.47 -3.03
CA GLN A 78 17.82 -13.08 -1.73
C GLN A 78 16.61 -13.91 -1.27
N LEU A 79 15.47 -13.27 -0.98
CA LEU A 79 14.29 -13.97 -0.45
C LEU A 79 13.81 -15.07 -1.39
N MET A 80 13.62 -14.76 -2.69
CA MET A 80 13.11 -15.73 -3.66
C MET A 80 14.08 -16.87 -4.00
N GLN A 81 15.34 -16.81 -3.53
CA GLN A 81 16.29 -17.89 -3.64
C GLN A 81 16.24 -18.85 -2.43
N THR A 82 15.50 -18.50 -1.38
CA THR A 82 15.37 -19.37 -0.20
C THR A 82 14.44 -20.54 -0.48
N HIS A 83 14.70 -21.67 0.21
CA HIS A 83 13.79 -22.81 0.22
C HIS A 83 12.38 -22.40 0.66
N ASP A 84 12.29 -21.64 1.74
CA ASP A 84 11.01 -21.30 2.37
C ASP A 84 10.14 -20.39 1.50
N ALA A 85 10.73 -19.49 0.70
CA ALA A 85 9.95 -18.68 -0.24
C ALA A 85 9.32 -19.55 -1.34
N ASN A 86 10.06 -20.51 -1.87
CA ASN A 86 9.56 -21.46 -2.87
C ASN A 86 8.51 -22.41 -2.27
N GLU A 87 8.76 -22.94 -1.07
CA GLU A 87 7.81 -23.76 -0.33
C GLU A 87 6.50 -23.00 -0.04
N GLY A 88 6.59 -21.71 0.32
CA GLY A 88 5.42 -20.86 0.55
C GLY A 88 4.53 -20.74 -0.69
N ILE A 89 5.13 -20.54 -1.85
CA ILE A 89 4.41 -20.48 -3.14
C ILE A 89 3.81 -21.85 -3.48
N GLN A 90 4.62 -22.91 -3.39
CA GLN A 90 4.19 -24.26 -3.74
C GLN A 90 3.05 -24.76 -2.85
N SER A 91 3.18 -24.57 -1.53
CA SER A 91 2.14 -24.95 -0.57
C SER A 91 0.81 -24.21 -0.80
N PHE A 92 0.87 -22.94 -1.21
CA PHE A 92 -0.30 -22.17 -1.57
C PHE A 92 -1.00 -22.72 -2.83
N LEU A 93 -0.23 -23.05 -3.88
CA LEU A 93 -0.77 -23.65 -5.11
C LEU A 93 -1.39 -25.03 -4.86
N GLU A 94 -0.75 -25.82 -4.02
CA GLU A 94 -1.21 -27.17 -3.63
C GLU A 94 -2.29 -27.17 -2.54
N LYS A 95 -2.64 -26.00 -1.99
CA LYS A 95 -3.63 -25.85 -0.90
C LYS A 95 -3.32 -26.70 0.33
N ARG A 96 -2.05 -26.83 0.67
CA ARG A 96 -1.54 -27.52 1.84
C ARG A 96 -0.86 -26.55 2.83
N LYS A 97 -0.56 -27.02 4.02
CA LYS A 97 0.25 -26.24 4.96
C LYS A 97 1.73 -26.27 4.53
N PRO A 98 2.45 -25.13 4.61
CA PRO A 98 3.88 -25.09 4.34
C PRO A 98 4.69 -25.82 5.41
N VAL A 99 5.86 -26.32 5.01
CA VAL A 99 6.85 -26.92 5.90
C VAL A 99 8.12 -26.07 5.84
N TRP A 100 8.32 -25.24 6.87
CA TRP A 100 9.42 -24.29 6.92
C TRP A 100 10.73 -24.97 7.33
N MET A 101 11.78 -24.72 6.60
CA MET A 101 13.15 -25.22 6.86
C MET A 101 14.08 -24.11 7.41
N ASN A 102 13.64 -22.85 7.32
CA ASN A 102 14.34 -21.65 7.78
C ASN A 102 15.67 -21.34 7.05
N TYR A 103 15.77 -21.69 5.76
CA TYR A 103 16.90 -21.36 4.88
C TYR A 103 16.48 -21.12 3.43
#